data_5fe81cbfbada93b3cbf83dadce14596b
#
_entry.id   5fe81cbfbada93b3cbf83dadce14596b
#
_cell.length_a   1.000
_cell.length_b   1.000
_cell.length_c   1.000
_cell.angle_alpha   90.00
_cell.angle_beta   90.00
_cell.angle_gamma   90.00
#
_symmetry.space_group_name_H-M   'P 1'
#
loop_
_entity.id
_entity.type
_entity.pdbx_description
1 polymer ?
#
loop_
_entity_poly.entity_id
_entity_poly.type
_entity_poly.pdbx_seq_one_letter_code
_entity_poly.pdbx_strand_id
1 'polypeptide(L)'
;LLHYLTYRESRDEAARYAAGRERWEDHGMGGSVTEIAQHCEALQSKHVLLFSLVYNVNPDLMAMVAPERREQFVRELTVQTTEAFFDQRGIDGGLEYSFVTHHRQTDDPQSPGRHDPHTHVVLPGTYYDDGLGERVPLYFNRNKSVDHIAILHNLTEQQVADQMERYVGPDWERRYDDLAAAR
;
A
#
# COMPACT_ATOMS: atom_id res chain seq x y z
N LEU A 1 -9.70 11.38 -6.68
CA LEU A 1 -8.93 10.45 -5.86
C LEU A 1 -7.46 10.85 -5.77
N LEU A 2 -6.71 10.87 -6.88
CA LEU A 2 -5.26 11.14 -6.90
C LEU A 2 -4.88 12.44 -6.17
N HIS A 3 -5.54 13.55 -6.49
CA HIS A 3 -5.34 14.82 -5.78
C HIS A 3 -5.57 14.71 -4.27
N TYR A 4 -6.62 14.00 -3.87
CA TYR A 4 -6.90 13.78 -2.46
C TYR A 4 -5.79 13.00 -1.77
N LEU A 5 -5.33 11.91 -2.39
CA LEU A 5 -4.27 11.08 -1.83
C LEU A 5 -2.94 11.83 -1.72
N THR A 6 -2.60 12.64 -2.72
CA THR A 6 -1.35 13.39 -2.74
C THR A 6 -1.29 14.47 -1.65
N TYR A 7 -2.42 15.16 -1.41
CA TYR A 7 -2.44 16.38 -0.57
C TYR A 7 -3.20 16.22 0.75
N ARG A 8 -3.68 15.03 1.09
CA ARG A 8 -4.50 14.79 2.27
C ARG A 8 -3.87 15.24 3.58
N GLU A 9 -2.58 15.02 3.75
CA GLU A 9 -1.88 15.33 5.00
C GLU A 9 -1.48 16.80 5.13
N SER A 10 -1.44 17.53 4.03
CA SER A 10 -1.13 18.95 4.06
C SER A 10 -2.41 19.78 4.22
N ARG A 11 -3.05 19.68 5.38
CA ARG A 11 -4.11 20.62 5.77
C ARG A 11 -3.58 22.04 5.95
N ASP A 12 -2.28 22.16 6.16
CA ASP A 12 -1.56 23.42 6.21
C ASP A 12 -1.12 23.82 4.80
N GLU A 13 -1.64 24.92 4.26
CA GLU A 13 -1.30 25.39 2.92
C GLU A 13 0.20 25.65 2.75
N ALA A 14 0.87 26.14 3.78
CA ALA A 14 2.31 26.37 3.75
C ALA A 14 3.11 25.06 3.58
N ALA A 15 2.66 23.97 4.22
CA ALA A 15 3.26 22.65 4.07
C ALA A 15 2.98 22.05 2.68
N ARG A 16 1.84 22.37 2.04
CA ARG A 16 1.54 21.96 0.66
C ARG A 16 2.58 22.49 -0.33
N TYR A 17 2.91 23.77 -0.24
CA TYR A 17 3.82 24.43 -1.17
C TYR A 17 5.27 24.16 -0.84
N ALA A 18 5.65 24.03 0.43
CA ALA A 18 7.01 23.67 0.84
C ALA A 18 7.33 22.19 0.53
N ALA A 19 6.35 21.32 0.58
CA ALA A 19 6.51 19.91 0.23
C ALA A 19 6.64 19.67 -1.28
N GLY A 20 6.20 20.62 -2.17
CA GLY A 20 6.33 20.68 -3.66
C GLY A 20 6.76 19.42 -4.42
N ARG A 21 6.94 18.33 -3.74
CA ARG A 21 7.27 17.02 -4.26
C ARG A 21 6.07 16.11 -4.03
N GLU A 22 5.51 15.67 -5.12
CA GLU A 22 4.58 14.56 -5.10
C GLU A 22 5.31 13.36 -4.49
N ARG A 23 4.72 12.78 -3.47
CA ARG A 23 5.33 11.70 -2.66
C ARG A 23 5.00 10.33 -3.21
N TRP A 24 4.70 10.23 -4.49
CA TRP A 24 4.38 8.98 -5.13
C TRP A 24 5.65 8.16 -5.36
N GLU A 25 5.65 6.94 -4.88
CA GLU A 25 6.65 5.95 -5.22
C GLU A 25 6.20 5.24 -6.49
N ASP A 26 7.02 5.35 -7.54
CA ASP A 26 6.70 4.90 -8.90
C ASP A 26 7.20 3.47 -9.14
N HIS A 27 6.27 2.59 -9.45
CA HIS A 27 6.51 1.23 -9.91
C HIS A 27 5.85 1.02 -11.29
N GLY A 28 6.02 1.98 -12.19
CA GLY A 28 5.58 1.91 -13.58
C GLY A 28 4.37 2.75 -13.94
N MET A 29 3.66 3.39 -12.98
CA MET A 29 2.52 4.26 -13.28
C MET A 29 2.87 5.75 -13.32
N GLY A 30 3.97 6.15 -12.74
CA GLY A 30 4.41 7.53 -12.61
C GLY A 30 4.61 7.97 -11.15
N GLY A 31 5.49 8.96 -10.96
CA GLY A 31 5.84 9.54 -9.65
C GLY A 31 5.02 10.78 -9.30
N SER A 32 4.02 11.15 -10.11
CA SER A 32 3.22 12.35 -9.94
C SER A 32 1.75 12.13 -10.30
N VAL A 33 0.87 12.99 -9.75
CA VAL A 33 -0.57 12.97 -10.10
C VAL A 33 -0.79 13.07 -11.60
N THR A 34 -0.01 13.94 -12.24
CA THR A 34 -0.13 14.19 -13.69
C THR A 34 0.29 12.98 -14.50
N GLU A 35 1.43 12.37 -14.17
CA GLU A 35 1.92 11.17 -14.84
C GLU A 35 0.96 9.99 -14.65
N ILE A 36 0.51 9.73 -13.42
CA ILE A 36 -0.46 8.67 -13.12
C ILE A 36 -1.77 8.88 -13.89
N ALA A 37 -2.29 10.11 -13.94
CA ALA A 37 -3.52 10.43 -14.67
C ALA A 37 -3.34 10.22 -16.17
N GLN A 38 -2.25 10.70 -16.75
CA GLN A 38 -1.92 10.51 -18.17
C GLN A 38 -1.77 9.03 -18.52
N HIS A 39 -1.11 8.26 -17.64
CA HIS A 39 -0.98 6.82 -17.81
C HIS A 39 -2.34 6.12 -17.86
N CYS A 40 -3.22 6.41 -16.91
CA CYS A 40 -4.57 5.86 -16.88
C CYS A 40 -5.40 6.25 -18.11
N GLU A 41 -5.32 7.49 -18.57
CA GLU A 41 -6.02 7.98 -19.75
C GLU A 41 -5.52 7.30 -21.04
N ALA A 42 -4.21 7.08 -21.16
CA ALA A 42 -3.62 6.40 -22.32
C ALA A 42 -4.07 4.93 -22.46
N LEU A 43 -4.41 4.27 -21.35
CA LEU A 43 -4.81 2.86 -21.35
C LEU A 43 -6.24 2.62 -21.87
N GLN A 44 -7.07 3.64 -21.96
CA GLN A 44 -8.45 3.62 -22.52
C GLN A 44 -9.29 2.39 -22.10
N SER A 45 -9.23 2.01 -20.81
CA SER A 45 -10.02 0.91 -20.31
C SER A 45 -11.53 1.19 -20.44
N LYS A 46 -12.28 0.25 -21.03
CA LYS A 46 -13.74 0.31 -21.08
C LYS A 46 -14.42 -0.02 -19.75
N HIS A 47 -13.66 -0.51 -18.77
CA HIS A 47 -14.17 -1.03 -17.49
C HIS A 47 -13.80 -0.12 -16.33
N VAL A 48 -12.69 -0.41 -15.67
CA VAL A 48 -12.20 0.36 -14.54
C VAL A 48 -10.91 1.07 -14.97
N LEU A 49 -10.83 2.38 -14.75
CA LEU A 49 -9.62 3.14 -15.07
C LEU A 49 -8.52 2.89 -14.06
N LEU A 50 -8.90 2.76 -12.79
CA LEU A 50 -7.97 2.69 -11.66
C LEU A 50 -8.57 1.91 -10.50
N PHE A 51 -7.78 1.03 -9.91
CA PHE A 51 -8.05 0.42 -8.60
C PHE A 51 -7.22 1.12 -7.52
N SER A 52 -7.73 1.09 -6.29
CA SER A 52 -6.99 1.56 -5.12
C SER A 52 -7.01 0.49 -4.04
N LEU A 53 -5.83 0.20 -3.48
CA LEU A 53 -5.64 -0.65 -2.32
C LEU A 53 -5.10 0.20 -1.17
N VAL A 54 -5.38 -0.23 0.06
CA VAL A 54 -4.86 0.42 1.27
C VAL A 54 -4.21 -0.65 2.13
N TYR A 55 -2.92 -0.47 2.42
CA TYR A 55 -2.23 -1.30 3.41
C TYR A 55 -2.12 -0.52 4.72
N ASN A 56 -2.77 -1.05 5.74
CA ASN A 56 -2.82 -0.46 7.07
C ASN A 56 -2.62 -1.56 8.12
N VAL A 57 -1.52 -1.50 8.85
CA VAL A 57 -1.19 -2.47 9.88
C VAL A 57 -1.93 -2.12 11.17
N ASN A 58 -2.27 -3.13 11.97
CA ASN A 58 -2.86 -2.93 13.28
C ASN A 58 -1.97 -1.99 14.12
N PRO A 59 -2.52 -0.91 14.72
CA PRO A 59 -1.75 0.05 15.51
C PRO A 59 -0.96 -0.58 16.66
N ASP A 60 -1.48 -1.65 17.27
CA ASP A 60 -0.79 -2.33 18.38
C ASP A 60 0.46 -3.07 17.90
N LEU A 61 0.39 -3.71 16.72
CA LEU A 61 1.58 -4.30 16.08
C LEU A 61 2.57 -3.21 15.67
N MET A 62 2.08 -2.12 15.08
CA MET A 62 2.92 -1.00 14.67
C MET A 62 3.60 -0.32 15.86
N ALA A 63 2.96 -0.30 17.04
CA ALA A 63 3.57 0.23 18.27
C ALA A 63 4.81 -0.56 18.73
N MET A 64 4.92 -1.84 18.35
CA MET A 64 6.09 -2.68 18.66
C MET A 64 7.28 -2.38 17.75
N VAL A 65 7.05 -1.77 16.60
CA VAL A 65 8.11 -1.35 15.67
C VAL A 65 8.67 0.00 16.12
N ALA A 66 10.00 0.14 16.12
CA ALA A 66 10.67 1.40 16.45
C ALA A 66 10.13 2.55 15.59
N PRO A 67 9.78 3.70 16.18
CA PRO A 67 9.07 4.78 15.46
C PRO A 67 9.73 5.22 14.16
N GLU A 68 11.07 5.32 14.15
CA GLU A 68 11.86 5.71 12.98
C GLU A 68 11.87 4.68 11.84
N ARG A 69 11.44 3.44 12.13
CA ARG A 69 11.40 2.34 11.16
C ARG A 69 10.00 2.03 10.63
N ARG A 70 8.96 2.62 11.21
CA ARG A 70 7.55 2.30 10.88
C ARG A 70 7.20 2.62 9.43
N GLU A 71 7.66 3.75 8.92
CA GLU A 71 7.42 4.12 7.52
C GLU A 71 8.07 3.12 6.56
N GLN A 72 9.32 2.75 6.83
CA GLN A 72 10.02 1.74 6.02
C GLN A 72 9.30 0.39 6.06
N PHE A 73 8.85 -0.04 7.25
CA PHE A 73 8.07 -1.26 7.44
C PHE A 73 6.86 -1.29 6.50
N VAL A 74 6.03 -0.24 6.50
CA VAL A 74 4.81 -0.20 5.69
C VAL A 74 5.11 -0.10 4.21
N ARG A 75 6.16 0.60 3.80
CA ARG A 75 6.59 0.68 2.40
C ARG A 75 7.05 -0.68 1.87
N GLU A 76 7.88 -1.38 2.63
CA GLU A 76 8.32 -2.74 2.28
C GLU A 76 7.14 -3.72 2.22
N LEU A 77 6.23 -3.65 3.21
CA LEU A 77 4.99 -4.44 3.22
C LEU A 77 4.18 -4.22 1.94
N THR A 78 4.02 -2.96 1.54
CA THR A 78 3.27 -2.57 0.34
C THR A 78 3.85 -3.20 -0.91
N VAL A 79 5.16 -3.05 -1.13
CA VAL A 79 5.83 -3.60 -2.31
C VAL A 79 5.74 -5.13 -2.30
N GLN A 80 6.18 -5.77 -1.22
CA GLN A 80 6.23 -7.23 -1.13
C GLN A 80 4.86 -7.88 -1.27
N THR A 81 3.83 -7.31 -0.62
CA THR A 81 2.47 -7.88 -0.71
C THR A 81 1.86 -7.65 -2.09
N THR A 82 2.05 -6.47 -2.67
CA THR A 82 1.51 -6.16 -4.00
C THR A 82 2.12 -7.07 -5.05
N GLU A 83 3.43 -7.20 -5.07
CA GLU A 83 4.15 -8.05 -6.00
C GLU A 83 3.77 -9.53 -5.82
N ALA A 84 3.84 -10.07 -4.59
CA ALA A 84 3.46 -11.46 -4.31
C ALA A 84 1.99 -11.77 -4.69
N PHE A 85 1.08 -10.82 -4.49
CA PHE A 85 -0.32 -10.99 -4.85
C PHE A 85 -0.52 -11.13 -6.37
N PHE A 86 0.18 -10.33 -7.15
CA PHE A 86 0.07 -10.38 -8.60
C PHE A 86 0.86 -11.54 -9.20
N ASP A 87 2.02 -11.90 -8.63
CA ASP A 87 2.77 -13.11 -8.99
C ASP A 87 1.89 -14.36 -8.82
N GLN A 88 1.18 -14.47 -7.68
CA GLN A 88 0.26 -15.58 -7.44
C GLN A 88 -0.89 -15.64 -8.46
N ARG A 89 -1.22 -14.52 -9.09
CA ARG A 89 -2.21 -14.44 -10.17
C ARG A 89 -1.62 -14.67 -11.56
N GLY A 90 -0.33 -14.91 -11.68
CA GLY A 90 0.38 -15.03 -12.96
C GLY A 90 0.52 -13.70 -13.70
N ILE A 91 0.54 -12.58 -12.98
CA ILE A 91 0.71 -11.23 -13.53
C ILE A 91 2.09 -10.73 -13.07
N ASP A 92 3.14 -11.34 -13.59
CA ASP A 92 4.52 -11.06 -13.16
C ASP A 92 5.20 -9.96 -13.98
N GLY A 93 5.11 -9.95 -15.26
CA GLY A 93 5.84 -9.00 -16.12
C GLY A 93 5.14 -7.68 -16.42
N GLY A 94 3.84 -7.58 -16.20
CA GLY A 94 3.01 -6.45 -16.67
C GLY A 94 2.38 -5.62 -15.56
N LEU A 95 2.82 -5.78 -14.31
CA LEU A 95 2.28 -5.01 -13.19
C LEU A 95 2.88 -3.62 -13.14
N GLU A 96 1.99 -2.65 -13.18
CA GLU A 96 2.30 -1.23 -13.01
C GLU A 96 1.50 -0.72 -11.82
N TYR A 97 2.14 -0.02 -10.90
CA TYR A 97 1.47 0.61 -9.77
C TYR A 97 2.29 1.81 -9.27
N SER A 98 1.65 2.65 -8.49
CA SER A 98 2.32 3.66 -7.68
C SER A 98 1.64 3.73 -6.33
N PHE A 99 2.37 4.15 -5.30
CA PHE A 99 1.77 4.33 -3.99
C PHE A 99 2.27 5.59 -3.29
N VAL A 100 1.47 6.07 -2.35
CA VAL A 100 1.82 7.18 -1.47
C VAL A 100 1.68 6.73 -0.02
N THR A 101 2.64 7.14 0.82
CA THR A 101 2.61 6.89 2.25
C THR A 101 1.95 8.07 2.96
N HIS A 102 0.95 7.76 3.77
CA HIS A 102 0.29 8.69 4.68
C HIS A 102 0.59 8.33 6.13
N HIS A 103 0.48 9.33 7.00
CA HIS A 103 0.58 9.16 8.45
C HIS A 103 -0.71 9.63 9.10
N ARG A 104 -1.22 8.90 10.06
CA ARG A 104 -2.26 9.43 10.95
C ARG A 104 -1.58 10.21 12.05
N GLN A 105 -2.10 11.41 12.33
CA GLN A 105 -1.77 12.10 13.56
C GLN A 105 -2.44 11.34 14.70
N THR A 106 -1.65 10.96 15.69
CA THR A 106 -2.17 10.43 16.94
C THR A 106 -2.26 11.57 17.94
N ASP A 107 -3.35 11.62 18.70
CA ASP A 107 -3.54 12.56 19.80
C ASP A 107 -2.73 12.12 21.05
N ASP A 108 -1.81 11.16 20.91
CA ASP A 108 -0.96 10.72 22.01
C ASP A 108 0.02 11.82 22.44
N PRO A 109 -0.14 12.42 23.63
CA PRO A 109 0.73 13.49 24.12
C PRO A 109 2.19 13.07 24.29
N GLN A 110 2.45 11.75 24.45
CA GLN A 110 3.80 11.20 24.62
C GLN A 110 4.51 10.94 23.29
N SER A 111 3.74 10.94 22.21
CA SER A 111 4.23 10.69 20.88
C SER A 111 3.56 11.65 19.87
N PRO A 112 3.75 12.96 20.00
CA PRO A 112 3.18 13.92 19.06
C PRO A 112 3.77 13.75 17.68
N GLY A 113 2.91 13.55 16.68
CA GLY A 113 3.36 13.48 15.28
C GLY A 113 2.85 12.29 14.49
N ARG A 114 3.59 11.91 13.47
CA ARG A 114 3.21 10.92 12.46
C ARG A 114 3.57 9.51 12.90
N HIS A 115 2.69 8.82 13.62
CA HIS A 115 3.02 7.54 14.26
C HIS A 115 2.42 6.30 13.62
N ASP A 116 1.43 6.47 12.74
CA ASP A 116 0.66 5.38 12.16
C ASP A 116 0.71 5.46 10.62
N PRO A 117 1.83 5.06 10.00
CA PRO A 117 1.97 5.08 8.56
C PRO A 117 1.08 4.03 7.91
N HIS A 118 0.48 4.38 6.78
CA HIS A 118 -0.25 3.49 5.91
C HIS A 118 -0.05 3.93 4.46
N THR A 119 -0.23 3.02 3.53
CA THR A 119 -0.06 3.32 2.11
C THR A 119 -1.36 3.22 1.33
N HIS A 120 -1.47 4.05 0.32
CA HIS A 120 -2.49 3.98 -0.70
C HIS A 120 -1.83 3.63 -2.02
N VAL A 121 -2.10 2.43 -2.52
CA VAL A 121 -1.64 1.96 -3.82
C VAL A 121 -2.68 2.28 -4.86
N VAL A 122 -2.25 2.70 -6.02
CA VAL A 122 -3.07 2.85 -7.21
C VAL A 122 -2.56 1.93 -8.31
N LEU A 123 -3.48 1.30 -9.02
CA LEU A 123 -3.23 0.33 -10.08
C LEU A 123 -4.08 0.69 -11.29
N PRO A 124 -3.58 0.57 -12.52
CA PRO A 124 -4.43 0.74 -13.70
C PRO A 124 -5.47 -0.37 -13.77
N GLY A 125 -6.59 -0.08 -14.44
CA GLY A 125 -7.67 -1.05 -14.66
C GLY A 125 -7.35 -2.17 -15.65
N THR A 126 -6.13 -2.16 -16.22
CA THR A 126 -5.62 -3.16 -17.15
C THR A 126 -4.16 -3.48 -16.81
N TYR A 127 -3.69 -4.64 -17.24
CA TYR A 127 -2.28 -5.00 -17.21
C TYR A 127 -1.86 -5.59 -18.56
N TYR A 128 -0.59 -5.60 -18.88
CA TYR A 128 -0.07 -6.22 -20.07
C TYR A 128 0.11 -7.72 -19.84
N ASP A 129 -0.51 -8.54 -20.69
CA ASP A 129 -0.38 -9.98 -20.65
C ASP A 129 0.62 -10.43 -21.72
N ASP A 130 1.79 -10.87 -21.29
CA ASP A 130 2.88 -11.29 -22.19
C ASP A 130 2.49 -12.51 -23.04
N GLY A 131 1.63 -13.38 -22.52
CA GLY A 131 1.16 -14.56 -23.25
C GLY A 131 0.21 -14.21 -24.39
N LEU A 132 -0.61 -13.18 -24.22
CA LEU A 132 -1.53 -12.67 -25.22
C LEU A 132 -0.90 -11.57 -26.09
N GLY A 133 0.15 -10.91 -25.63
CA GLY A 133 0.79 -9.79 -26.31
C GLY A 133 -0.06 -8.51 -26.33
N GLU A 134 -1.00 -8.39 -25.41
CA GLU A 134 -1.93 -7.24 -25.34
C GLU A 134 -2.30 -6.89 -23.90
N ARG A 135 -2.91 -5.71 -23.73
CA ARG A 135 -3.46 -5.32 -22.42
C ARG A 135 -4.83 -5.94 -22.20
N VAL A 136 -5.00 -6.53 -21.02
CA VAL A 136 -6.25 -7.17 -20.61
C VAL A 136 -6.79 -6.50 -19.33
N PRO A 137 -8.12 -6.57 -19.09
CA PRO A 137 -8.71 -5.98 -17.91
C PRO A 137 -8.23 -6.64 -16.62
N LEU A 138 -7.89 -5.82 -15.63
CA LEU A 138 -7.62 -6.28 -14.27
C LEU A 138 -8.93 -6.47 -13.52
N TYR A 139 -9.09 -7.60 -12.83
CA TYR A 139 -10.28 -7.93 -12.05
C TYR A 139 -9.92 -8.29 -10.61
N PHE A 140 -10.80 -7.90 -9.70
CA PHE A 140 -10.81 -8.36 -8.30
C PHE A 140 -12.11 -9.14 -8.05
N ASN A 141 -12.03 -10.47 -8.18
CA ASN A 141 -13.18 -11.34 -7.99
C ASN A 141 -13.38 -11.67 -6.51
N ARG A 142 -14.66 -11.80 -6.13
CA ARG A 142 -15.10 -12.31 -4.82
C ARG A 142 -16.18 -13.35 -5.06
N ASN A 143 -15.79 -14.54 -5.45
CA ASN A 143 -16.70 -15.65 -5.68
C ASN A 143 -16.16 -16.95 -5.05
N LYS A 144 -17.00 -18.00 -5.02
CA LYS A 144 -16.66 -19.28 -4.36
C LYS A 144 -15.45 -20.00 -5.00
N SER A 145 -15.19 -19.75 -6.27
CA SER A 145 -14.08 -20.39 -6.98
C SER A 145 -12.77 -19.60 -6.85
N VAL A 146 -12.84 -18.26 -6.84
CA VAL A 146 -11.67 -17.39 -6.69
C VAL A 146 -12.07 -16.14 -5.91
N ASP A 147 -11.51 -15.98 -4.72
CA ASP A 147 -11.65 -14.77 -3.92
C ASP A 147 -10.30 -14.04 -3.83
N HIS A 148 -10.06 -13.10 -4.74
CA HIS A 148 -8.84 -12.31 -4.77
C HIS A 148 -8.64 -11.46 -3.51
N ILE A 149 -9.74 -11.04 -2.86
CA ILE A 149 -9.64 -10.25 -1.64
C ILE A 149 -9.15 -11.13 -0.48
N ALA A 150 -9.66 -12.37 -0.37
CA ALA A 150 -9.17 -13.31 0.62
C ALA A 150 -7.70 -13.68 0.39
N ILE A 151 -7.29 -13.87 -0.86
CA ILE A 151 -5.88 -14.13 -1.22
C ILE A 151 -5.00 -12.94 -0.79
N LEU A 152 -5.40 -11.71 -1.15
CA LEU A 152 -4.67 -10.51 -0.77
C LEU A 152 -4.56 -10.37 0.76
N HIS A 153 -5.63 -10.65 1.48
CA HIS A 153 -5.65 -10.59 2.94
C HIS A 153 -4.67 -11.59 3.56
N ASN A 154 -4.74 -12.86 3.16
CA ASN A 154 -3.87 -13.91 3.66
C ASN A 154 -2.38 -13.61 3.38
N LEU A 155 -2.07 -13.13 2.17
CA LEU A 155 -0.71 -12.70 1.83
C LEU A 155 -0.25 -11.52 2.68
N THR A 156 -1.15 -10.55 2.92
CA THR A 156 -0.81 -9.40 3.78
C THR A 156 -0.50 -9.86 5.20
N GLU A 157 -1.30 -10.76 5.78
CA GLU A 157 -1.05 -11.31 7.11
C GLU A 157 0.30 -12.04 7.17
N GLN A 158 0.60 -12.85 6.17
CA GLN A 158 1.90 -13.54 6.09
C GLN A 158 3.07 -12.55 6.00
N GLN A 159 2.99 -11.56 5.13
CA GLN A 159 4.04 -10.55 4.97
C GLN A 159 4.21 -9.69 6.23
N VAL A 160 3.11 -9.38 6.95
CA VAL A 160 3.18 -8.71 8.24
C VAL A 160 3.95 -9.58 9.26
N ALA A 161 3.65 -10.87 9.35
CA ALA A 161 4.34 -11.77 10.26
C ALA A 161 5.84 -11.85 9.96
N ASP A 162 6.21 -12.03 8.69
CA ASP A 162 7.61 -12.08 8.23
C ASP A 162 8.35 -10.76 8.53
N GLN A 163 7.69 -9.63 8.39
CA GLN A 163 8.28 -8.34 8.71
C GLN A 163 8.37 -8.12 10.22
N MET A 164 7.37 -8.51 10.99
CA MET A 164 7.43 -8.44 12.46
C MET A 164 8.63 -9.23 13.00
N GLU A 165 8.89 -10.41 12.46
CA GLU A 165 10.08 -11.18 12.83
C GLU A 165 11.38 -10.40 12.53
N ARG A 166 11.48 -9.75 11.37
CA ARG A 166 12.67 -8.96 10.98
C ARG A 166 12.84 -7.66 11.77
N TYR A 167 11.76 -6.97 12.08
CA TYR A 167 11.79 -5.63 12.69
C TYR A 167 11.74 -5.65 14.22
N VAL A 168 11.10 -6.67 14.80
CA VAL A 168 10.84 -6.79 16.24
C VAL A 168 11.58 -7.98 16.85
N GLY A 169 11.70 -9.09 16.11
CA GLY A 169 12.37 -10.30 16.52
C GLY A 169 11.44 -11.52 16.55
N PRO A 170 11.99 -12.75 16.67
CA PRO A 170 11.25 -13.99 16.54
C PRO A 170 10.22 -14.26 17.66
N ASP A 171 10.27 -13.50 18.75
CA ASP A 171 9.36 -13.61 19.88
C ASP A 171 8.23 -12.56 19.85
N TRP A 172 8.00 -11.91 18.71
CA TRP A 172 7.05 -10.82 18.59
C TRP A 172 5.60 -11.23 18.91
N GLU A 173 5.15 -12.43 18.52
CA GLU A 173 3.79 -12.92 18.79
C GLU A 173 3.54 -13.03 20.31
N ARG A 174 4.46 -13.67 21.02
CA ARG A 174 4.37 -13.77 22.48
C ARG A 174 4.32 -12.40 23.15
N ARG A 175 5.16 -11.47 22.71
CA ARG A 175 5.18 -10.09 23.23
C ARG A 175 3.87 -9.35 22.93
N TYR A 176 3.27 -9.60 21.75
CA TYR A 176 1.98 -9.03 21.38
C TYR A 176 0.86 -9.57 22.28
N ASP A 177 0.83 -10.88 22.53
CA ASP A 177 -0.15 -11.51 23.43
C ASP A 177 -0.02 -11.00 24.87
N ASP A 178 1.21 -10.85 25.37
CA ASP A 178 1.48 -10.26 26.68
C ASP A 178 0.95 -8.82 26.80
N LEU A 179 1.12 -8.00 25.75
CA LEU A 179 0.58 -6.64 25.69
C LEU A 179 -0.95 -6.62 25.64
N ALA A 180 -1.56 -7.54 24.90
CA ALA A 180 -3.01 -7.66 24.81
C ALA A 180 -3.64 -8.12 26.14
N ALA A 181 -2.97 -9.01 26.86
CA ALA A 181 -3.41 -9.51 28.17
C ALA A 181 -3.29 -8.48 29.31
N ALA A 182 -2.43 -7.48 29.15
CA ALA A 182 -2.18 -6.42 30.14
C ALA A 182 -3.18 -5.24 30.08
N ARG A 183 -4.09 -5.24 29.10
CA ARG A 183 -5.14 -4.22 28.89
C ARG A 183 -6.47 -4.65 29.46
#